data_35709c3be1530a38f9c29965a9e50174
#
_entry.id   35709c3be1530a38f9c29965a9e50174
#
_cell.length_a   1.000
_cell.length_b   1.000
_cell.length_c   1.000
_cell.angle_alpha   90.00
_cell.angle_beta   90.00
_cell.angle_gamma   90.00
#
_symmetry.space_group_name_H-M   'P 1'
#
loop_
_entity.id
_entity.type
_entity.pdbx_description
1 polymer ?
#
loop_
_entity_poly.entity_id
_entity_poly.type
_entity_poly.pdbx_seq_one_letter_code
_entity_poly.pdbx_strand_id
1 'polypeptide(L)'
;NSEVAKERLAGFQEEIKSGHPNVQIVDTIYCDQMDDLKKEIAEQKNAAKKAEEPEITADDLSDEDVILYYMEQHPNLKGMFGTNVTAVQLGLSALKEAEKTDEIVLTGFDAGEAQIEALKNGEIEGLAVQNPFGIGYASVVAAARSILQTGNEALVDTGYVWVTNENINYRKGVKNNE
;
A
#
# COMPACT_ATOMS: atom_id res chain seq x y z
N ASN A 1 -0.57 -8.25 10.01
CA ASN A 1 -0.56 -6.81 10.28
C ASN A 1 0.69 -6.45 11.12
N SER A 2 1.82 -6.13 10.44
CA SER A 2 3.08 -5.80 11.11
C SER A 2 3.01 -4.43 11.79
N GLU A 3 3.84 -4.20 12.82
CA GLU A 3 3.94 -2.88 13.46
C GLU A 3 4.31 -1.78 12.43
N VAL A 4 5.21 -2.10 11.49
CA VAL A 4 5.58 -1.17 10.40
C VAL A 4 4.37 -0.78 9.55
N ALA A 5 3.49 -1.72 9.19
CA ALA A 5 2.28 -1.41 8.43
C ALA A 5 1.30 -0.54 9.24
N LYS A 6 1.20 -0.75 10.54
CA LYS A 6 0.38 0.08 11.43
C LYS A 6 0.92 1.51 11.54
N GLU A 7 2.24 1.67 11.67
CA GLU A 7 2.87 3.00 11.72
C GLU A 7 2.69 3.76 10.40
N ARG A 8 2.84 3.09 9.24
CA ARG A 8 2.58 3.68 7.92
C ARG A 8 1.13 4.13 7.78
N LEU A 9 0.18 3.29 8.23
CA LEU A 9 -1.24 3.65 8.24
C LEU A 9 -1.52 4.83 9.18
N ALA A 10 -0.95 4.82 10.38
CA ALA A 10 -1.14 5.90 11.35
C ALA A 10 -0.62 7.23 10.81
N GLY A 11 0.57 7.25 10.19
CA GLY A 11 1.13 8.45 9.55
C GLY A 11 0.23 8.98 8.43
N PHE A 12 -0.29 8.10 7.57
CA PHE A 12 -1.24 8.47 6.53
C PHE A 12 -2.52 9.07 7.11
N GLN A 13 -3.10 8.43 8.13
CA GLN A 13 -4.32 8.90 8.79
C GLN A 13 -4.13 10.25 9.48
N GLU A 14 -2.98 10.45 10.13
CA GLU A 14 -2.65 11.71 10.79
C GLU A 14 -2.52 12.86 9.80
N GLU A 15 -1.83 12.64 8.67
CA GLU A 15 -1.68 13.64 7.62
C GLU A 15 -3.02 14.01 6.99
N ILE A 16 -3.87 13.03 6.65
CA ILE A 16 -5.21 13.31 6.14
C ILE A 16 -6.01 14.13 7.14
N LYS A 17 -5.99 13.75 8.41
CA LYS A 17 -6.77 14.42 9.45
C LYS A 17 -6.30 15.86 9.71
N SER A 18 -5.00 16.11 9.70
CA SER A 18 -4.41 17.41 10.06
C SER A 18 -4.23 18.34 8.87
N GLY A 19 -3.88 17.80 7.69
CA GLY A 19 -3.52 18.57 6.50
C GLY A 19 -4.62 18.66 5.45
N HIS A 20 -5.58 17.72 5.44
CA HIS A 20 -6.52 17.57 4.33
C HIS A 20 -7.98 17.43 4.78
N PRO A 21 -8.60 18.48 5.36
CA PRO A 21 -9.93 18.40 5.97
C PRO A 21 -11.06 18.07 4.98
N ASN A 22 -10.81 18.18 3.67
CA ASN A 22 -11.76 17.82 2.62
C ASN A 22 -11.63 16.37 2.13
N VAL A 23 -10.68 15.62 2.69
CA VAL A 23 -10.46 14.20 2.38
C VAL A 23 -10.95 13.36 3.54
N GLN A 24 -11.77 12.36 3.24
CA GLN A 24 -12.28 11.41 4.23
C GLN A 24 -11.75 10.02 3.92
N ILE A 25 -11.23 9.34 4.94
CA ILE A 25 -10.96 7.91 4.88
C ILE A 25 -12.30 7.20 5.13
N VAL A 26 -12.79 6.50 4.11
CA VAL A 26 -14.11 5.86 4.16
C VAL A 26 -14.04 4.44 4.69
N ASP A 27 -12.93 3.74 4.40
CA ASP A 27 -12.68 2.38 4.88
C ASP A 27 -11.21 2.08 5.09
N THR A 28 -10.92 1.06 5.90
CA THR A 28 -9.58 0.51 6.11
C THR A 28 -9.67 -1.02 6.09
N ILE A 29 -9.08 -1.64 5.07
CA ILE A 29 -9.10 -3.09 4.87
C ILE A 29 -7.77 -3.68 5.33
N TYR A 30 -7.82 -4.70 6.18
CA TYR A 30 -6.64 -5.38 6.70
C TYR A 30 -6.46 -6.73 6.00
N CYS A 31 -5.31 -6.92 5.33
CA CYS A 31 -5.03 -8.14 4.56
C CYS A 31 -5.01 -9.43 5.42
N ASP A 32 -4.82 -9.32 6.73
CA ASP A 32 -4.89 -10.45 7.67
C ASP A 32 -6.32 -10.78 8.13
N GLN A 33 -7.32 -10.05 7.65
CA GLN A 33 -8.74 -10.27 7.91
C GLN A 33 -9.53 -10.69 6.64
N MET A 34 -8.84 -10.95 5.52
CA MET A 34 -9.50 -11.25 4.24
C MET A 34 -10.48 -12.43 4.32
N ASP A 35 -10.11 -13.51 5.02
CA ASP A 35 -11.00 -14.68 5.16
C ASP A 35 -12.31 -14.36 5.90
N ASP A 36 -12.26 -13.48 6.89
CA ASP A 36 -13.46 -13.04 7.61
C ASP A 36 -14.29 -12.06 6.78
N LEU A 37 -13.64 -11.14 6.07
CA LEU A 37 -14.31 -10.23 5.14
C LEU A 37 -15.02 -10.97 4.00
N LYS A 38 -14.39 -12.02 3.43
CA LYS A 38 -15.01 -12.87 2.42
C LYS A 38 -16.29 -13.55 2.93
N LYS A 39 -16.28 -14.04 4.18
CA LYS A 39 -17.47 -14.63 4.80
C LYS A 39 -18.59 -13.60 4.94
N GLU A 40 -18.27 -12.42 5.46
CA GLU A 40 -19.25 -11.34 5.62
C GLU A 40 -19.83 -10.89 4.28
N ILE A 41 -19.00 -10.76 3.24
CA ILE A 41 -19.43 -10.38 1.89
C ILE A 41 -20.31 -11.48 1.28
N ALA A 42 -19.95 -12.75 1.43
CA ALA A 42 -20.76 -13.88 0.96
C ALA A 42 -22.14 -13.90 1.63
N GLU A 43 -22.19 -13.70 2.95
CA GLU A 43 -23.46 -13.60 3.69
C GLU A 43 -24.33 -12.43 3.19
N GLN A 44 -23.73 -11.26 2.98
CA GLN A 44 -24.46 -10.08 2.48
C GLN A 44 -24.97 -10.26 1.06
N LYS A 45 -24.13 -10.82 0.16
CA LYS A 45 -24.54 -11.14 -1.22
C LYS A 45 -25.67 -12.18 -1.23
N ASN A 46 -25.61 -13.21 -0.39
CA ASN A 46 -26.65 -14.23 -0.26
C ASN A 46 -27.97 -13.68 0.32
N ALA A 47 -27.89 -12.73 1.24
CA ALA A 47 -29.10 -12.07 1.79
C ALA A 47 -29.81 -11.18 0.76
N ALA A 48 -29.08 -10.63 -0.20
CA ALA A 48 -29.61 -9.75 -1.25
C ALA A 48 -30.02 -10.50 -2.53
N LYS A 49 -29.62 -11.78 -2.69
CA LYS A 49 -29.87 -12.56 -3.91
C LYS A 49 -31.33 -12.97 -4.09
N LYS A 50 -31.70 -13.27 -5.34
CA LYS A 50 -32.99 -13.88 -5.67
C LYS A 50 -32.98 -15.39 -5.39
N ALA A 51 -34.16 -15.98 -5.16
CA ALA A 51 -34.28 -17.38 -4.75
C ALA A 51 -33.68 -18.41 -5.74
N GLU A 52 -33.53 -18.04 -7.00
CA GLU A 52 -33.01 -18.92 -8.06
C GLU A 52 -31.49 -18.76 -8.30
N GLU A 53 -30.81 -17.80 -7.65
CA GLU A 53 -29.38 -17.58 -7.80
C GLU A 53 -28.59 -18.57 -6.92
N PRO A 54 -27.41 -19.07 -7.38
CA PRO A 54 -26.60 -19.97 -6.59
C PRO A 54 -26.11 -19.28 -5.31
N GLU A 55 -25.89 -20.04 -4.27
CA GLU A 55 -25.29 -19.56 -3.04
C GLU A 55 -23.79 -19.29 -3.25
N ILE A 56 -23.32 -18.16 -2.75
CA ILE A 56 -21.91 -17.75 -2.79
C ILE A 56 -21.29 -18.10 -1.43
N THR A 57 -20.13 -18.72 -1.44
CA THR A 57 -19.33 -19.01 -0.24
C THR A 57 -18.09 -18.10 -0.17
N ALA A 58 -17.42 -18.07 0.96
CA ALA A 58 -16.15 -17.35 1.08
C ALA A 58 -15.07 -17.87 0.12
N ASP A 59 -15.10 -19.18 -0.19
CA ASP A 59 -14.12 -19.81 -1.09
C ASP A 59 -14.32 -19.43 -2.57
N ASP A 60 -15.50 -18.90 -2.92
CA ASP A 60 -15.80 -18.39 -4.26
C ASP A 60 -15.28 -16.96 -4.48
N LEU A 61 -14.78 -16.30 -3.41
CA LEU A 61 -14.31 -14.92 -3.45
C LEU A 61 -12.77 -14.86 -3.38
N SER A 62 -12.17 -14.10 -4.27
CA SER A 62 -10.77 -13.73 -4.22
C SER A 62 -10.52 -12.57 -3.24
N ASP A 63 -9.27 -12.23 -2.97
CA ASP A 63 -8.93 -11.02 -2.19
C ASP A 63 -9.26 -9.74 -2.99
N GLU A 64 -9.15 -9.80 -4.31
CA GLU A 64 -9.56 -8.74 -5.21
C GLU A 64 -11.06 -8.47 -5.14
N ASP A 65 -11.90 -9.52 -5.03
CA ASP A 65 -13.36 -9.38 -4.87
C ASP A 65 -13.73 -8.61 -3.59
N VAL A 66 -12.93 -8.74 -2.53
CA VAL A 66 -13.12 -7.94 -1.32
C VAL A 66 -12.90 -6.45 -1.62
N ILE A 67 -11.83 -6.10 -2.31
CA ILE A 67 -11.55 -4.70 -2.67
C ILE A 67 -12.64 -4.16 -3.61
N LEU A 68 -13.02 -4.94 -4.62
CA LEU A 68 -14.09 -4.58 -5.56
C LEU A 68 -15.41 -4.32 -4.84
N TYR A 69 -15.78 -5.18 -3.88
CA TYR A 69 -16.96 -5.00 -3.06
C TYR A 69 -16.96 -3.65 -2.33
N TYR A 70 -15.86 -3.29 -1.65
CA TYR A 70 -15.75 -2.00 -0.97
C TYR A 70 -15.74 -0.81 -1.95
N MET A 71 -15.16 -0.96 -3.14
CA MET A 71 -15.26 0.06 -4.19
C MET A 71 -16.71 0.29 -4.63
N GLU A 72 -17.52 -0.76 -4.73
CA GLU A 72 -18.95 -0.67 -5.05
C GLU A 72 -19.74 0.05 -3.95
N GLN A 73 -19.38 -0.15 -2.66
CA GLN A 73 -20.01 0.56 -1.55
C GLN A 73 -19.64 2.06 -1.52
N HIS A 74 -18.52 2.44 -2.16
CA HIS A 74 -18.01 3.81 -2.22
C HIS A 74 -17.86 4.32 -3.65
N PRO A 75 -18.96 4.57 -4.39
CA PRO A 75 -18.93 4.95 -5.81
C PRO A 75 -18.20 6.29 -6.07
N ASN A 76 -18.00 7.10 -5.03
CA ASN A 76 -17.26 8.36 -5.11
C ASN A 76 -15.80 8.24 -4.64
N LEU A 77 -15.28 7.03 -4.49
CA LEU A 77 -13.88 6.81 -4.10
C LEU A 77 -12.93 7.48 -5.11
N LYS A 78 -11.92 8.19 -4.60
CA LYS A 78 -10.95 8.94 -5.41
C LYS A 78 -9.51 8.50 -5.18
N GLY A 79 -9.24 7.75 -4.13
CA GLY A 79 -7.89 7.29 -3.85
C GLY A 79 -7.84 6.04 -3.01
N MET A 80 -6.75 5.30 -3.17
CA MET A 80 -6.36 4.15 -2.37
C MET A 80 -4.91 4.31 -1.91
N PHE A 81 -4.62 3.82 -0.72
CA PHE A 81 -3.29 3.81 -0.15
C PHE A 81 -2.93 2.42 0.37
N GLY A 82 -1.86 1.84 -0.17
CA GLY A 82 -1.35 0.54 0.26
C GLY A 82 -0.15 0.68 1.20
N THR A 83 -0.21 0.07 2.39
CA THR A 83 0.87 0.17 3.39
C THR A 83 2.08 -0.71 3.12
N ASN A 84 2.04 -1.57 2.10
CA ASN A 84 3.13 -2.46 1.68
C ASN A 84 2.91 -2.96 0.24
N VAL A 85 3.89 -3.71 -0.30
CA VAL A 85 3.84 -4.27 -1.66
C VAL A 85 2.55 -5.05 -1.94
N THR A 86 2.15 -5.94 -1.03
CA THR A 86 0.97 -6.79 -1.21
C THR A 86 -0.32 -5.95 -1.29
N ALA A 87 -0.49 -5.00 -0.38
CA ALA A 87 -1.66 -4.12 -0.37
C ALA A 87 -1.75 -3.24 -1.63
N VAL A 88 -0.59 -2.73 -2.11
CA VAL A 88 -0.55 -1.97 -3.37
C VAL A 88 -0.89 -2.85 -4.56
N GLN A 89 -0.35 -4.06 -4.64
CA GLN A 89 -0.65 -4.99 -5.72
C GLN A 89 -2.12 -5.39 -5.75
N LEU A 90 -2.70 -5.68 -4.60
CA LEU A 90 -4.11 -6.01 -4.47
C LEU A 90 -5.01 -4.85 -4.93
N GLY A 91 -4.72 -3.63 -4.48
CA GLY A 91 -5.43 -2.44 -4.94
C GLY A 91 -5.30 -2.22 -6.45
N LEU A 92 -4.10 -2.41 -7.01
CA LEU A 92 -3.86 -2.30 -8.45
C LEU A 92 -4.63 -3.34 -9.25
N SER A 93 -4.64 -4.61 -8.80
CA SER A 93 -5.40 -5.69 -9.45
C SER A 93 -6.89 -5.36 -9.49
N ALA A 94 -7.47 -4.95 -8.37
CA ALA A 94 -8.87 -4.57 -8.29
C ALA A 94 -9.20 -3.34 -9.17
N LEU A 95 -8.33 -2.33 -9.21
CA LEU A 95 -8.51 -1.16 -10.08
C LEU A 95 -8.46 -1.53 -11.57
N LYS A 96 -7.59 -2.44 -11.97
CA LYS A 96 -7.50 -2.96 -13.34
C LYS A 96 -8.75 -3.74 -13.71
N GLU A 97 -9.22 -4.61 -12.85
CA GLU A 97 -10.44 -5.39 -13.07
C GLU A 97 -11.67 -4.49 -13.20
N ALA A 98 -11.75 -3.45 -12.38
CA ALA A 98 -12.83 -2.45 -12.45
C ALA A 98 -12.66 -1.42 -13.58
N GLU A 99 -11.56 -1.44 -14.33
CA GLU A 99 -11.20 -0.44 -15.36
C GLU A 99 -11.17 1.01 -14.80
N LYS A 100 -10.68 1.18 -13.53
CA LYS A 100 -10.68 2.46 -12.81
C LYS A 100 -9.29 3.02 -12.48
N THR A 101 -8.26 2.55 -13.12
CA THR A 101 -6.88 3.03 -12.91
C THR A 101 -6.71 4.52 -13.20
N ASP A 102 -7.52 5.08 -14.11
CA ASP A 102 -7.50 6.50 -14.46
C ASP A 102 -8.44 7.37 -13.60
N GLU A 103 -9.32 6.74 -12.81
CA GLU A 103 -10.34 7.44 -11.99
C GLU A 103 -9.98 7.52 -10.51
N ILE A 104 -9.22 6.51 -10.01
CA ILE A 104 -8.88 6.35 -8.60
C ILE A 104 -7.37 6.34 -8.45
N VAL A 105 -6.85 7.31 -7.74
CA VAL A 105 -5.41 7.47 -7.47
C VAL A 105 -4.95 6.36 -6.54
N LEU A 106 -3.96 5.57 -6.96
CA LEU A 106 -3.30 4.58 -6.11
C LEU A 106 -1.91 5.06 -5.70
N THR A 107 -1.66 5.04 -4.41
CA THR A 107 -0.34 5.32 -3.82
C THR A 107 0.02 4.26 -2.79
N GLY A 108 1.30 4.19 -2.39
CA GLY A 108 1.65 3.27 -1.32
C GLY A 108 3.14 3.20 -1.00
N PHE A 109 3.54 2.06 -0.47
CA PHE A 109 4.89 1.80 0.00
C PHE A 109 5.59 0.71 -0.78
N ASP A 110 6.93 0.84 -0.75
CA ASP A 110 7.90 -0.06 -1.37
C ASP A 110 7.86 -0.03 -2.91
N ALA A 111 8.78 -0.73 -3.57
CA ALA A 111 8.92 -0.70 -5.02
C ALA A 111 9.37 -2.08 -5.52
N GLY A 112 8.43 -3.00 -5.63
CA GLY A 112 8.63 -4.26 -6.35
C GLY A 112 8.66 -4.02 -7.87
N GLU A 113 9.13 -4.99 -8.63
CA GLU A 113 9.27 -4.87 -10.08
C GLU A 113 7.94 -4.53 -10.77
N ALA A 114 6.85 -5.23 -10.41
CA ALA A 114 5.52 -4.98 -10.93
C ALA A 114 4.98 -3.58 -10.57
N GLN A 115 5.27 -3.09 -9.37
CA GLN A 115 4.89 -1.73 -8.94
C GLN A 115 5.64 -0.65 -9.72
N ILE A 116 6.94 -0.87 -9.99
CA ILE A 116 7.76 0.03 -10.82
C ILE A 116 7.22 0.10 -12.24
N GLU A 117 6.80 -1.03 -12.81
CA GLU A 117 6.18 -1.08 -14.13
C GLU A 117 4.84 -0.33 -14.14
N ALA A 118 3.97 -0.60 -13.18
CA ALA A 118 2.69 0.07 -13.02
C ALA A 118 2.85 1.60 -12.82
N LEU A 119 3.86 2.01 -12.04
CA LEU A 119 4.19 3.43 -11.86
C LEU A 119 4.60 4.09 -13.19
N LYS A 120 5.42 3.41 -14.01
CA LYS A 120 5.82 3.91 -15.33
C LYS A 120 4.66 4.02 -16.30
N ASN A 121 3.68 3.14 -16.16
CA ASN A 121 2.46 3.14 -16.98
C ASN A 121 1.41 4.17 -16.49
N GLY A 122 1.65 4.84 -15.34
CA GLY A 122 0.70 5.78 -14.76
C GLY A 122 -0.46 5.13 -13.99
N GLU A 123 -0.38 3.82 -13.73
CA GLU A 123 -1.40 3.06 -13.00
C GLU A 123 -1.25 3.22 -11.47
N ILE A 124 -0.08 3.66 -11.01
CA ILE A 124 0.25 4.07 -9.64
C ILE A 124 0.80 5.49 -9.72
N GLU A 125 0.30 6.39 -8.86
CA GLU A 125 0.73 7.80 -8.83
C GLU A 125 2.06 7.99 -8.13
N GLY A 126 2.30 7.26 -7.05
CA GLY A 126 3.55 7.39 -6.30
C GLY A 126 3.75 6.33 -5.23
N LEU A 127 5.02 6.09 -4.92
CA LEU A 127 5.46 5.11 -3.96
C LEU A 127 6.48 5.71 -2.98
N ALA A 128 6.28 5.50 -1.69
CA ALA A 128 7.27 5.78 -0.67
C ALA A 128 8.26 4.61 -0.58
N VAL A 129 9.46 4.80 -1.09
CA VAL A 129 10.48 3.75 -1.18
C VAL A 129 11.52 3.95 -0.08
N GLN A 130 11.74 2.94 0.72
CA GLN A 130 12.75 2.92 1.78
C GLN A 130 14.16 3.03 1.19
N ASN A 131 15.14 3.40 2.03
CA ASN A 131 16.54 3.41 1.68
C ASN A 131 17.23 2.09 2.13
N PRO A 132 17.22 1.01 1.34
CA PRO A 132 17.77 -0.28 1.76
C PRO A 132 19.28 -0.24 1.99
N PHE A 133 20.00 0.61 1.26
CA PHE A 133 21.43 0.80 1.50
C PHE A 133 21.68 1.43 2.89
N GLY A 134 20.97 2.51 3.22
CA GLY A 134 21.07 3.16 4.53
C GLY A 134 20.69 2.24 5.68
N ILE A 135 19.63 1.44 5.51
CA ILE A 135 19.20 0.44 6.49
C ILE A 135 20.32 -0.60 6.73
N GLY A 136 20.86 -1.19 5.66
CA GLY A 136 21.95 -2.16 5.75
C GLY A 136 23.20 -1.59 6.39
N TYR A 137 23.63 -0.40 5.95
CA TYR A 137 24.79 0.29 6.51
C TYR A 137 24.63 0.57 8.02
N ALA A 138 23.52 1.17 8.41
CA ALA A 138 23.21 1.48 9.81
C ALA A 138 23.18 0.21 10.68
N SER A 139 22.63 -0.88 10.17
CA SER A 139 22.58 -2.16 10.87
C SER A 139 23.98 -2.72 11.17
N VAL A 140 24.89 -2.66 10.19
CA VAL A 140 26.29 -3.10 10.39
C VAL A 140 27.02 -2.21 11.40
N VAL A 141 26.85 -0.88 11.31
CA VAL A 141 27.43 0.07 12.26
C VAL A 141 26.92 -0.19 13.68
N ALA A 142 25.61 -0.39 13.84
CA ALA A 142 25.00 -0.70 15.14
C ALA A 142 25.54 -2.03 15.74
N ALA A 143 25.67 -3.06 14.91
CA ALA A 143 26.25 -4.33 15.33
C ALA A 143 27.71 -4.18 15.79
N ALA A 144 28.54 -3.45 15.04
CA ALA A 144 29.92 -3.18 15.40
C ALA A 144 30.04 -2.40 16.72
N ARG A 145 29.23 -1.35 16.90
CA ARG A 145 29.17 -0.56 18.14
C ARG A 145 28.74 -1.41 19.34
N SER A 146 27.80 -2.33 19.16
CA SER A 146 27.37 -3.27 20.20
C SER A 146 28.51 -4.18 20.65
N ILE A 147 29.30 -4.72 19.70
CA ILE A 147 30.49 -5.55 20.00
C ILE A 147 31.55 -4.75 20.74
N LEU A 148 31.79 -3.52 20.33
CA LEU A 148 32.78 -2.63 20.91
C LEU A 148 32.31 -1.95 22.19
N GLN A 149 31.05 -2.14 22.59
CA GLN A 149 30.43 -1.51 23.76
C GLN A 149 30.51 0.03 23.77
N THR A 150 30.47 0.65 22.58
CA THR A 150 30.53 2.11 22.41
C THR A 150 29.16 2.80 22.44
N GLY A 151 28.10 2.04 22.61
CA GLY A 151 26.71 2.53 22.60
C GLY A 151 26.14 2.71 21.21
N ASN A 152 24.82 2.62 21.10
CA ASN A 152 24.06 2.86 19.87
C ASN A 152 23.01 3.95 20.11
N GLU A 153 22.63 4.61 19.04
CA GLU A 153 21.42 5.46 19.01
C GLU A 153 20.16 4.56 19.13
N ALA A 154 19.16 5.03 19.85
CA ALA A 154 17.90 4.30 20.02
C ALA A 154 17.10 4.25 18.72
N LEU A 155 17.24 5.28 17.87
CA LEU A 155 16.56 5.43 16.61
C LEU A 155 17.55 5.96 15.56
N VAL A 156 17.60 5.33 14.39
CA VAL A 156 18.39 5.78 13.24
C VAL A 156 17.45 6.01 12.07
N ASP A 157 17.26 7.27 11.69
CA ASP A 157 16.52 7.62 10.48
C ASP A 157 17.38 7.29 9.25
N THR A 158 16.89 6.36 8.43
CA THR A 158 17.56 5.95 7.18
C THR A 158 16.95 6.62 5.95
N GLY A 159 15.91 7.42 6.13
CA GLY A 159 15.23 8.17 5.08
C GLY A 159 14.38 7.32 4.14
N TYR A 160 13.66 8.00 3.29
CA TYR A 160 12.87 7.42 2.19
C TYR A 160 12.95 8.32 0.95
N VAL A 161 12.49 7.79 -0.18
CA VAL A 161 12.36 8.55 -1.43
C VAL A 161 10.91 8.43 -1.90
N TRP A 162 10.28 9.56 -2.23
CA TRP A 162 9.01 9.57 -2.94
C TRP A 162 9.29 9.40 -4.44
N VAL A 163 8.82 8.29 -5.02
CA VAL A 163 9.05 7.91 -6.41
C VAL A 163 7.74 8.06 -7.19
N THR A 164 7.82 8.80 -8.29
CA THR A 164 6.71 9.01 -9.24
C THR A 164 7.19 8.66 -10.65
N ASN A 165 6.26 8.64 -11.62
CA ASN A 165 6.63 8.46 -13.03
C ASN A 165 7.65 9.51 -13.51
N GLU A 166 7.57 10.74 -13.00
CA GLU A 166 8.46 11.84 -13.40
C GLU A 166 9.90 11.63 -12.92
N ASN A 167 10.09 11.07 -11.71
CA ASN A 167 11.41 10.99 -11.10
C ASN A 167 12.05 9.59 -11.07
N ILE A 168 11.32 8.55 -11.47
CA ILE A 168 11.78 7.15 -11.42
C ILE A 168 13.07 6.91 -12.23
N ASN A 169 13.27 7.67 -13.31
CA ASN A 169 14.45 7.59 -14.14
C ASN A 169 15.56 8.59 -13.74
N TYR A 170 15.32 9.38 -12.68
CA TYR A 170 16.29 10.37 -12.23
C TYR A 170 17.44 9.70 -11.51
N ARG A 171 18.50 9.35 -12.28
CA ARG A 171 19.80 9.05 -11.69
C ARG A 171 20.37 10.39 -11.20
N LYS A 172 20.50 10.60 -9.89
CA LYS A 172 21.40 11.64 -9.38
C LYS A 172 22.74 11.42 -10.09
N GLY A 173 23.10 12.35 -10.96
CA GLY A 173 24.36 12.30 -11.68
C GLY A 173 25.46 12.11 -10.65
N VAL A 174 26.15 10.98 -10.72
CA VAL A 174 27.48 10.85 -10.15
C VAL A 174 28.29 11.90 -10.90
N LYS A 175 28.57 13.01 -10.26
CA LYS A 175 29.62 13.89 -10.75
C LYS A 175 30.91 13.04 -10.71
N ASN A 176 31.27 12.51 -11.87
CA ASN A 176 32.65 12.09 -12.07
C ASN A 176 33.48 13.37 -11.94
N ASN A 177 34.09 13.55 -10.75
CA ASN A 177 35.19 14.49 -10.61
C ASN A 177 36.33 13.88 -11.40
N GLU A 178 36.54 14.40 -12.63
CA GLU A 178 37.83 14.36 -13.30
C GLU A 178 38.82 15.31 -12.57
#